data_e26d3ded486cee5d18a06c650a8aca9f
#
_entry.id   e26d3ded486cee5d18a06c650a8aca9f
#
_cell.length_a   1.000
_cell.length_b   1.000
_cell.length_c   1.000
_cell.angle_alpha   90.00
_cell.angle_beta   90.00
_cell.angle_gamma   90.00
#
_symmetry.space_group_name_H-M   'P 1'
#
loop_
_entity.id
_entity.type
_entity.pdbx_description
1 polymer ?
#
loop_
_entity_poly.entity_id
_entity_poly.type
_entity_poly.pdbx_seq_one_letter_code
_entity_poly.pdbx_strand_id
1 'polypeptide(L)' 'MQVFNVEGMSCGHCVKAITNAVQARDPAASVRVDLAAKEVGVESALTSDQVIEAISEEGYAVKLA' A
#
# COMPACT_ATOMS: atom_id res chain seq x y z
N MET A 1 0.50 12.88 2.24
CA MET A 1 0.52 11.53 1.67
C MET A 1 1.77 10.80 2.09
N GLN A 2 1.66 9.57 2.55
CA GLN A 2 2.80 8.74 2.88
C GLN A 2 3.16 7.89 1.67
N VAL A 3 4.46 7.76 1.41
CA VAL A 3 4.95 6.97 0.29
C VAL A 3 5.74 5.78 0.83
N PHE A 4 5.46 4.61 0.28
CA PHE A 4 6.09 3.36 0.70
C PHE A 4 6.74 2.68 -0.49
N ASN A 5 7.86 2.03 -0.25
CA ASN A 5 8.48 1.15 -1.25
C ASN A 5 7.93 -0.25 -1.04
N VAL A 6 7.35 -0.83 -2.09
CA VAL A 6 6.72 -2.15 -2.04
C VAL A 6 7.33 -3.04 -3.11
N GLU A 7 7.85 -4.18 -2.68
CA GLU A 7 8.42 -5.16 -3.60
C GLU A 7 7.45 -6.31 -3.82
N GLY A 8 7.54 -6.92 -4.99
CA GLY A 8 6.68 -8.05 -5.35
C GLY A 8 5.46 -7.65 -6.15
N MET A 9 5.23 -6.36 -6.39
CA MET A 9 4.14 -5.92 -7.25
C MET A 9 4.50 -6.16 -8.71
N SER A 10 3.67 -6.91 -9.42
CA SER A 10 3.98 -7.26 -10.81
C SER A 10 2.83 -7.04 -11.79
N CYS A 11 1.62 -6.74 -11.30
CA CYS A 11 0.47 -6.61 -12.19
C CYS A 11 -0.69 -5.86 -11.50
N GLY A 12 -1.77 -5.65 -12.25
CA GLY A 12 -2.95 -4.94 -11.74
C GLY A 12 -3.63 -5.60 -10.55
N HIS A 13 -3.47 -6.91 -10.40
CA HIS A 13 -4.00 -7.61 -9.22
C HIS A 13 -3.34 -7.12 -7.93
N CYS A 14 -2.05 -6.82 -8.00
CA CYS A 14 -1.33 -6.29 -6.85
C CYS A 14 -1.86 -4.92 -6.44
N VAL A 15 -2.14 -4.07 -7.42
CA VAL A 15 -2.73 -2.75 -7.17
C VAL A 15 -4.04 -2.89 -6.39
N LYS A 16 -4.91 -3.80 -6.85
CA LYS A 16 -6.20 -4.02 -6.24
C LYS A 16 -6.08 -4.59 -4.83
N ALA A 17 -5.20 -5.57 -4.65
CA ALA A 17 -4.98 -6.20 -3.35
C ALA A 17 -4.49 -5.19 -2.32
N ILE A 18 -3.51 -4.37 -2.69
CA ILE A 18 -2.95 -3.34 -1.81
C ILE A 18 -4.01 -2.30 -1.46
N THR A 19 -4.74 -1.81 -2.46
CA THR A 19 -5.80 -0.84 -2.26
C THR A 19 -6.86 -1.38 -1.29
N ASN A 20 -7.30 -2.60 -1.52
CA ASN A 20 -8.32 -3.23 -0.68
C ASN A 20 -7.81 -3.44 0.75
N ALA A 21 -6.55 -3.85 0.90
CA ALA A 21 -5.98 -4.06 2.22
C ALA A 21 -5.96 -2.77 3.06
N VAL A 22 -5.56 -1.67 2.44
CA VAL A 22 -5.53 -0.37 3.12
C VAL A 22 -6.94 0.12 3.41
N GLN A 23 -7.84 0.03 2.45
CA GLN A 23 -9.21 0.51 2.61
C GLN A 23 -10.04 -0.35 3.55
N ALA A 24 -9.65 -1.59 3.77
CA ALA A 24 -10.30 -2.43 4.78
C ALA A 24 -10.06 -1.87 6.20
N ARG A 25 -8.93 -1.19 6.40
CA ARG A 25 -8.59 -0.58 7.68
C ARG A 25 -9.08 0.86 7.77
N ASP A 26 -9.10 1.56 6.64
CA ASP A 26 -9.60 2.94 6.56
C ASP A 26 -10.35 3.12 5.24
N PRO A 27 -11.69 3.02 5.27
CA PRO A 27 -12.48 3.14 4.03
C PRO A 27 -12.33 4.49 3.32
N ALA A 28 -11.91 5.53 4.03
CA ALA A 28 -11.69 6.85 3.45
C ALA A 28 -10.28 7.02 2.86
N ALA A 29 -9.44 5.99 2.95
CA ALA A 29 -8.08 6.08 2.45
C ALA A 29 -8.02 6.20 0.92
N SER A 30 -7.12 7.06 0.45
CA SER A 30 -6.76 7.15 -0.96
C SER A 30 -5.45 6.41 -1.16
N VAL A 31 -5.43 5.51 -2.13
CA VAL A 31 -4.24 4.70 -2.42
C VAL A 31 -3.84 4.91 -3.88
N ARG A 32 -2.57 5.20 -4.08
CA ARG A 32 -2.02 5.38 -5.43
C ARG A 32 -0.81 4.47 -5.59
N VAL A 33 -0.81 3.63 -6.60
CA VAL A 33 0.24 2.65 -6.84
C VAL A 33 0.99 2.99 -8.11
N ASP A 34 2.31 3.03 -8.03
CA ASP A 34 3.19 3.21 -9.18
C ASP A 34 4.02 1.93 -9.33
N LEU A 35 3.64 1.08 -10.27
CA LEU A 35 4.32 -0.20 -10.48
C LEU A 35 5.74 -0.01 -11.00
N ALA A 36 5.97 1.00 -11.83
CA ALA A 36 7.30 1.25 -12.40
C ALA A 36 8.29 1.70 -11.33
N ALA A 37 7.84 2.54 -10.40
CA ALA A 37 8.69 3.03 -9.32
C ALA A 37 8.66 2.11 -8.11
N LYS A 38 7.79 1.10 -8.09
CA LYS A 38 7.59 0.20 -6.96
C LYS A 38 7.19 0.96 -5.69
N GLU A 39 6.36 1.97 -5.86
CA GLU A 39 5.92 2.84 -4.77
C GLU A 39 4.42 2.81 -4.61
N VAL A 40 3.98 2.96 -3.36
CA VAL A 40 2.58 3.11 -3.01
C VAL A 40 2.42 4.37 -2.19
N GLY A 41 1.58 5.29 -2.67
CA GLY A 41 1.22 6.49 -1.92
C GLY A 41 -0.10 6.26 -1.22
N VAL A 42 -0.15 6.57 0.07
CA VAL A 42 -1.36 6.40 0.88
C VAL A 42 -1.68 7.69 1.60
N GLU A 43 -2.92 8.13 1.44
CA GLU A 43 -3.45 9.27 2.17
C GLU A 43 -4.60 8.78 3.04
N SER A 44 -4.35 8.69 4.35
CA SER A 44 -5.29 8.12 5.29
C SER A 44 -5.01 8.59 6.71
N ALA A 45 -5.89 8.22 7.64
CA ALA A 45 -5.69 8.46 9.07
C ALA A 45 -4.80 7.39 9.72
N LEU A 46 -4.40 6.37 8.97
CA LEU A 46 -3.56 5.29 9.49
C LEU A 46 -2.12 5.77 9.70
N THR A 47 -1.46 5.19 10.70
CA THR A 47 -0.02 5.41 10.89
C THR A 47 0.74 4.64 9.81
N SER A 48 2.02 5.01 9.59
CA SER A 48 2.85 4.28 8.64
C SER A 48 2.98 2.81 9.01
N ASP A 49 3.08 2.50 10.31
CA ASP A 49 3.16 1.11 10.77
C ASP A 49 1.90 0.33 10.43
N GLN A 50 0.73 0.95 10.56
CA GLN A 50 -0.53 0.32 10.21
C GLN A 50 -0.65 0.04 8.72
N VAL A 51 -0.17 0.97 7.89
CA VAL A 51 -0.17 0.78 6.45
C VAL A 51 0.80 -0.33 6.05
N ILE A 52 1.99 -0.34 6.63
CA ILE A 52 2.98 -1.39 6.37
C ILE A 52 2.40 -2.75 6.76
N GLU A 53 1.75 -2.84 7.91
CA GLU A 53 1.13 -4.09 8.36
C GLU A 53 0.05 -4.55 7.37
N ALA A 54 -0.81 -3.64 6.94
CA ALA A 54 -1.87 -3.97 6.00
C ALA A 54 -1.34 -4.54 4.69
N ILE A 55 -0.32 -3.91 4.14
CA ILE A 55 0.27 -4.34 2.87
C ILE A 55 1.08 -5.62 3.04
N SER A 56 1.80 -5.74 4.16
CA SER A 56 2.59 -6.94 4.45
C SER A 56 1.73 -8.19 4.56
N GLU A 57 0.50 -8.05 5.07
CA GLU A 57 -0.42 -9.18 5.19
C GLU A 57 -0.82 -9.74 3.84
N GLU A 58 -0.67 -8.97 2.77
CA GLU A 58 -0.93 -9.43 1.41
C GLU A 58 0.28 -10.13 0.78
N GLY A 59 1.38 -10.25 1.52
CA GLY A 59 2.55 -10.98 1.06
C GLY A 59 3.63 -10.13 0.43
N TYR A 60 3.56 -8.81 0.55
CA TYR A 60 4.55 -7.90 -0.04
C TYR A 60 5.56 -7.43 0.99
N ALA A 61 6.79 -7.17 0.53
CA ALA A 61 7.81 -6.53 1.34
C ALA A 61 7.62 -5.01 1.24
N VAL A 62 7.37 -4.37 2.37
CA VAL A 62 7.00 -2.95 2.44
C VAL A 62 7.91 -2.22 3.40
N LYS A 63 8.32 -1.02 3.01
CA LYS A 63 9.03 -0.12 3.93
C LYS A 63 8.70 1.32 3.58
N LEU A 64 8.80 2.19 4.56
CA LEU A 64 8.59 3.62 4.35
C LEU A 64 9.69 4.16 3.45
N ALA A 65 9.26 4.89 2.41
CA ALA A 65 10.22 5.49 1.47
C ALA A 65 10.97 6.68 2.07
#